data_1068d871494a631288f2261b408dc678
#
_entry.id   1068d871494a631288f2261b408dc678
#
_cell.length_a   1.000
_cell.length_b   1.000
_cell.length_c   1.000
_cell.angle_alpha   90.00
_cell.angle_beta   90.00
_cell.angle_gamma   90.00
#
_symmetry.space_group_name_H-M   'P 1'
#
loop_
_entity.id
_entity.type
_entity.pdbx_description
1 polymer ?
#
loop_
_entity_poly.entity_id
_entity_poly.type
_entity_poly.pdbx_seq_one_letter_code
_entity_poly.pdbx_strand_id
1 'polypeptide(L)'
;MKHSDEMEPVYGLPAELPDGERILWQGAPNWRSLAKAAMKIHWLALYFAGLVVVRLSLAFARGELGSASFELLQMIGLFLLCLGLVALFAWLHARATVYTITTRRVVMRFGVVFSMAWNLPFKRLAAADLVVRDDDDGDIALELTKGERVRRLYFWPHVAPGRYFKPARPALRAIAEPNAVAGCLKDAVVRYAAEQSVAIAGGPRAVANDNGPTVDPRPIRDLTAETAT
;
A
#
# COMPACT_ATOMS: atom_id res chain seq x y z
N MET A 1 21.76 6.24 14.28
CA MET A 1 20.91 5.33 13.48
C MET A 1 21.07 5.67 11.99
N LYS A 2 22.32 5.63 11.48
CA LYS A 2 22.70 6.00 10.10
C LYS A 2 23.24 4.82 9.27
N HIS A 3 23.24 3.61 9.86
CA HIS A 3 23.99 2.47 9.29
C HIS A 3 23.24 1.62 8.26
N SER A 4 21.91 1.81 8.11
CA SER A 4 21.13 1.09 7.10
C SER A 4 20.99 1.85 5.77
N ASP A 5 21.23 3.17 5.79
CA ASP A 5 21.05 4.01 4.60
C ASP A 5 22.29 3.98 3.66
N GLU A 6 23.44 3.55 4.17
CA GLU A 6 24.70 3.52 3.38
C GLU A 6 24.83 2.30 2.45
N MET A 7 24.00 1.26 2.63
CA MET A 7 23.98 0.06 1.77
C MET A 7 22.89 0.06 0.70
N GLU A 8 22.08 1.12 0.62
CA GLU A 8 21.02 1.20 -0.40
C GLU A 8 21.54 1.98 -1.61
N PRO A 9 21.63 1.34 -2.78
CA PRO A 9 22.10 1.99 -4.01
C PRO A 9 21.22 3.16 -4.44
N VAL A 10 19.93 3.14 -4.08
CA VAL A 10 18.98 4.24 -4.27
C VAL A 10 18.06 4.32 -3.05
N TYR A 11 17.96 5.50 -2.43
CA TYR A 11 17.11 5.73 -1.26
C TYR A 11 15.67 5.25 -1.49
N GLY A 12 15.14 4.43 -0.58
CA GLY A 12 13.76 3.95 -0.63
C GLY A 12 13.49 2.81 -1.62
N LEU A 13 14.50 2.31 -2.31
CA LEU A 13 14.39 1.15 -3.20
C LEU A 13 15.22 -0.03 -2.69
N PRO A 14 14.74 -1.28 -2.86
CA PRO A 14 15.45 -2.46 -2.39
C PRO A 14 16.68 -2.81 -3.25
N ALA A 15 16.78 -2.30 -4.47
CA ALA A 15 17.86 -2.52 -5.42
C ALA A 15 17.91 -1.38 -6.44
N GLU A 16 18.99 -1.31 -7.21
CA GLU A 16 19.09 -0.41 -8.37
C GLU A 16 17.92 -0.60 -9.34
N LEU A 17 17.56 0.50 -9.99
CA LEU A 17 16.50 0.46 -10.99
C LEU A 17 17.00 -0.28 -12.24
N PRO A 18 16.19 -1.17 -12.83
CA PRO A 18 16.50 -1.76 -14.13
C PRO A 18 16.68 -0.70 -15.22
N ASP A 19 17.46 -1.03 -16.26
CA ASP A 19 17.68 -0.16 -17.40
C ASP A 19 16.37 0.37 -17.98
N GLY A 20 16.29 1.70 -18.15
CA GLY A 20 15.12 2.39 -18.67
C GLY A 20 13.99 2.62 -17.68
N GLU A 21 14.09 2.17 -16.42
CA GLU A 21 13.15 2.53 -15.36
C GLU A 21 13.60 3.82 -14.66
N ARG A 22 12.69 4.75 -14.41
CA ARG A 22 12.95 6.03 -13.74
C ARG A 22 11.96 6.27 -12.61
N ILE A 23 12.43 6.96 -11.58
CA ILE A 23 11.56 7.46 -10.52
C ILE A 23 10.78 8.67 -11.07
N LEU A 24 9.46 8.64 -10.93
CA LEU A 24 8.57 9.74 -11.31
C LEU A 24 8.19 10.58 -10.09
N TRP A 25 7.99 9.93 -8.95
CA TRP A 25 7.66 10.57 -7.70
C TRP A 25 8.14 9.72 -6.53
N GLN A 26 8.58 10.40 -5.48
CA GLN A 26 8.94 9.79 -4.21
C GLN A 26 8.48 10.66 -3.06
N GLY A 27 7.92 10.06 -2.01
CA GLY A 27 7.43 10.77 -0.85
C GLY A 27 7.25 9.89 0.36
N ALA A 28 6.98 10.52 1.49
CA ALA A 28 6.73 9.88 2.78
C ALA A 28 5.37 10.35 3.34
N PRO A 29 4.73 9.56 4.22
CA PRO A 29 3.50 9.99 4.87
C PRO A 29 3.73 11.14 5.84
N ASN A 30 2.76 12.05 5.95
CA ASN A 30 2.71 13.04 7.01
C ASN A 30 2.32 12.34 8.33
N TRP A 31 3.17 12.38 9.33
CA TRP A 31 2.96 11.68 10.60
C TRP A 31 1.71 12.14 11.36
N ARG A 32 1.38 13.45 11.30
CA ARG A 32 0.18 14.00 11.96
C ARG A 32 -1.09 13.44 11.34
N SER A 33 -1.15 13.41 10.03
CA SER A 33 -2.27 12.85 9.29
C SER A 33 -2.35 11.33 9.43
N LEU A 34 -1.20 10.65 9.51
CA LEU A 34 -1.14 9.22 9.79
C LEU A 34 -1.68 8.90 11.19
N ALA A 35 -1.32 9.70 12.21
CA ALA A 35 -1.85 9.57 13.58
C ALA A 35 -3.37 9.77 13.62
N LYS A 36 -3.89 10.76 12.90
CA LYS A 36 -5.35 11.03 12.82
C LYS A 36 -6.07 9.94 12.02
N ALA A 37 -5.59 9.63 10.81
CA ALA A 37 -6.32 8.80 9.86
C ALA A 37 -6.16 7.29 10.11
N ALA A 38 -4.97 6.82 10.45
CA ALA A 38 -4.68 5.40 10.65
C ALA A 38 -4.81 4.97 12.11
N MET A 39 -4.28 5.77 13.05
CA MET A 39 -4.22 5.40 14.47
C MET A 39 -5.39 5.98 15.27
N LYS A 40 -6.24 6.82 14.65
CA LYS A 40 -7.46 7.36 15.29
C LYS A 40 -7.20 8.06 16.62
N ILE A 41 -6.08 8.76 16.74
CA ILE A 41 -5.63 9.41 17.98
C ILE A 41 -6.70 10.34 18.60
N HIS A 42 -7.54 10.98 17.77
CA HIS A 42 -8.63 11.83 18.23
C HIS A 42 -9.73 11.06 18.97
N TRP A 43 -10.05 9.81 18.56
CA TRP A 43 -11.01 8.98 19.27
C TRP A 43 -10.46 8.50 20.62
N LEU A 44 -9.16 8.22 20.67
CA LEU A 44 -8.46 7.89 21.90
C LEU A 44 -8.48 9.09 22.87
N ALA A 45 -8.20 10.31 22.36
CA ALA A 45 -8.27 11.53 23.14
C ALA A 45 -9.69 11.79 23.69
N LEU A 46 -10.72 11.61 22.84
CA LEU A 46 -12.11 11.76 23.24
C LEU A 46 -12.52 10.76 24.34
N TYR A 47 -12.08 9.50 24.20
CA TYR A 47 -12.33 8.46 25.22
C TYR A 47 -11.73 8.85 26.57
N PHE A 48 -10.47 9.21 26.64
CA PHE A 48 -9.84 9.62 27.89
C PHE A 48 -10.42 10.93 28.47
N ALA A 49 -10.76 11.90 27.60
CA ALA A 49 -11.44 13.12 28.04
C ALA A 49 -12.78 12.78 28.70
N GLY A 50 -13.56 11.88 28.11
CA GLY A 50 -14.81 11.37 28.70
C GLY A 50 -14.61 10.73 30.07
N LEU A 51 -13.57 9.90 30.23
CA LEU A 51 -13.23 9.30 31.53
C LEU A 51 -12.88 10.37 32.59
N VAL A 52 -12.09 11.40 32.21
CA VAL A 52 -11.77 12.51 33.11
C VAL A 52 -13.05 13.24 33.54
N VAL A 53 -13.94 13.55 32.60
CA VAL A 53 -15.22 14.22 32.90
C VAL A 53 -16.08 13.38 33.85
N VAL A 54 -16.22 12.08 33.59
CA VAL A 54 -17.00 11.17 34.46
C VAL A 54 -16.39 11.12 35.87
N ARG A 55 -15.06 10.98 35.98
CA ARG A 55 -14.40 10.93 37.30
C ARG A 55 -14.56 12.24 38.08
N LEU A 56 -14.42 13.37 37.39
CA LEU A 56 -14.62 14.69 37.98
C LEU A 56 -16.05 14.90 38.46
N SER A 57 -17.06 14.49 37.66
CA SER A 57 -18.48 14.58 38.03
C SER A 57 -18.81 13.74 39.27
N LEU A 58 -18.25 12.54 39.35
CA LEU A 58 -18.39 11.67 40.52
C LEU A 58 -17.73 12.24 41.77
N ALA A 59 -16.52 12.81 41.65
CA ALA A 59 -15.83 13.46 42.75
C ALA A 59 -16.61 14.69 43.28
N PHE A 60 -17.18 15.46 42.38
CA PHE A 60 -18.04 16.60 42.73
C PHE A 60 -19.31 16.14 43.47
N ALA A 61 -19.99 15.12 42.95
CA ALA A 61 -21.23 14.60 43.55
C ALA A 61 -21.01 14.03 44.94
N ARG A 62 -19.79 13.52 45.25
CA ARG A 62 -19.44 12.97 46.58
C ARG A 62 -18.83 14.00 47.54
N GLY A 63 -18.52 15.20 47.06
CA GLY A 63 -17.82 16.20 47.86
C GLY A 63 -16.33 15.87 48.10
N GLU A 64 -15.75 14.97 47.30
CA GLU A 64 -14.40 14.41 47.47
C GLU A 64 -13.35 15.05 46.54
N LEU A 65 -13.53 16.29 46.11
CA LEU A 65 -12.66 16.96 45.15
C LEU A 65 -11.21 17.02 45.62
N GLY A 66 -10.96 17.21 46.91
CA GLY A 66 -9.61 17.26 47.47
C GLY A 66 -8.87 15.93 47.38
N SER A 67 -9.51 14.83 47.72
CA SER A 67 -8.94 13.48 47.67
C SER A 67 -8.82 12.96 46.22
N ALA A 68 -9.74 13.36 45.35
CA ALA A 68 -9.74 12.96 43.94
C ALA A 68 -8.66 13.66 43.10
N SER A 69 -8.04 14.74 43.60
CA SER A 69 -7.06 15.52 42.83
C SER A 69 -5.82 14.71 42.42
N PHE A 70 -5.32 13.89 43.30
CA PHE A 70 -4.16 13.01 43.02
C PHE A 70 -4.48 11.94 41.97
N GLU A 71 -5.65 11.30 42.08
CA GLU A 71 -6.11 10.31 41.12
C GLU A 71 -6.35 10.92 39.73
N LEU A 72 -6.92 12.13 39.67
CA LEU A 72 -7.10 12.88 38.43
C LEU A 72 -5.75 13.22 37.78
N LEU A 73 -4.76 13.64 38.57
CA LEU A 73 -3.43 13.95 38.08
C LEU A 73 -2.77 12.69 37.47
N GLN A 74 -2.86 11.55 38.17
CA GLN A 74 -2.35 10.27 37.63
C GLN A 74 -3.05 9.89 36.33
N MET A 75 -4.39 10.02 36.27
CA MET A 75 -5.16 9.70 35.08
C MET A 75 -4.81 10.60 33.89
N ILE A 76 -4.63 11.89 34.13
CA ILE A 76 -4.15 12.84 33.09
C ILE A 76 -2.74 12.48 32.65
N GLY A 77 -1.85 12.17 33.58
CA GLY A 77 -0.49 11.71 33.26
C GLY A 77 -0.47 10.47 32.36
N LEU A 78 -1.26 9.45 32.71
CA LEU A 78 -1.42 8.23 31.90
C LEU A 78 -2.02 8.54 30.52
N PHE A 79 -3.01 9.42 30.45
CA PHE A 79 -3.61 9.89 29.21
C PHE A 79 -2.57 10.54 28.28
N LEU A 80 -1.80 11.50 28.81
CA LEU A 80 -0.75 12.18 28.03
C LEU A 80 0.35 11.21 27.58
N LEU A 81 0.74 10.27 28.45
CA LEU A 81 1.68 9.22 28.09
C LEU A 81 1.15 8.35 26.94
N CYS A 82 -0.09 7.92 27.01
CA CYS A 82 -0.71 7.11 25.98
C CYS A 82 -0.80 7.84 24.63
N LEU A 83 -1.24 9.09 24.63
CA LEU A 83 -1.25 9.93 23.42
C LEU A 83 0.14 10.15 22.88
N GLY A 84 1.11 10.41 23.75
CA GLY A 84 2.51 10.59 23.38
C GLY A 84 3.11 9.34 22.71
N LEU A 85 2.82 8.15 23.25
CA LEU A 85 3.25 6.88 22.65
C LEU A 85 2.63 6.66 21.27
N VAL A 86 1.34 6.93 21.09
CA VAL A 86 0.68 6.83 19.78
C VAL A 86 1.26 7.82 18.79
N ALA A 87 1.50 9.05 19.21
CA ALA A 87 2.13 10.08 18.37
C ALA A 87 3.56 9.72 17.99
N LEU A 88 4.35 9.21 18.93
CA LEU A 88 5.70 8.71 18.70
C LEU A 88 5.69 7.55 17.70
N PHE A 89 4.76 6.62 17.85
CA PHE A 89 4.62 5.48 16.95
C PHE A 89 4.25 5.92 15.53
N ALA A 90 3.32 6.88 15.39
CA ALA A 90 2.97 7.48 14.10
C ALA A 90 4.19 8.16 13.45
N TRP A 91 4.97 8.89 14.23
CA TRP A 91 6.16 9.56 13.75
C TRP A 91 7.24 8.57 13.30
N LEU A 92 7.49 7.51 14.07
CA LEU A 92 8.43 6.45 13.70
C LEU A 92 8.03 5.76 12.39
N HIS A 93 6.73 5.42 12.24
CA HIS A 93 6.22 4.82 11.02
C HIS A 93 6.34 5.75 9.81
N ALA A 94 6.00 7.03 9.98
CA ALA A 94 6.12 8.01 8.90
C ALA A 94 7.57 8.17 8.45
N ARG A 95 8.51 8.19 9.40
CA ARG A 95 9.94 8.36 9.12
C ARG A 95 10.57 7.12 8.46
N ALA A 96 10.05 5.93 8.78
CA ALA A 96 10.53 4.66 8.22
C ALA A 96 9.85 4.28 6.90
N THR A 97 8.92 5.11 6.39
CA THR A 97 8.14 4.80 5.21
C THR A 97 8.53 5.69 4.04
N VAL A 98 8.78 5.08 2.89
CA VAL A 98 9.01 5.75 1.63
C VAL A 98 8.13 5.11 0.56
N TYR A 99 7.38 5.93 -0.15
CA TYR A 99 6.62 5.55 -1.32
C TYR A 99 7.33 6.03 -2.57
N THR A 100 7.48 5.18 -3.57
CA THR A 100 8.13 5.51 -4.84
C THR A 100 7.23 5.07 -5.99
N ILE A 101 6.93 5.98 -6.90
CA ILE A 101 6.26 5.68 -8.17
C ILE A 101 7.32 5.76 -9.25
N THR A 102 7.48 4.66 -9.99
CA THR A 102 8.39 4.59 -11.13
C THR A 102 7.60 4.54 -12.45
N THR A 103 8.29 4.43 -13.55
CA THR A 103 7.67 4.24 -14.88
C THR A 103 7.02 2.87 -15.05
N ARG A 104 7.26 1.88 -14.14
CA ARG A 104 6.79 0.47 -14.30
C ARG A 104 6.09 -0.12 -13.09
N ARG A 105 6.26 0.47 -11.90
CA ARG A 105 5.75 -0.08 -10.64
C ARG A 105 5.57 0.98 -9.57
N VAL A 106 4.83 0.61 -8.53
CA VAL A 106 4.81 1.32 -7.24
C VAL A 106 5.64 0.51 -6.25
N VAL A 107 6.57 1.16 -5.57
CA VAL A 107 7.37 0.57 -4.50
C VAL A 107 6.96 1.22 -3.19
N MET A 108 6.65 0.40 -2.19
CA MET A 108 6.35 0.84 -0.83
C MET A 108 7.39 0.23 0.10
N ARG A 109 8.26 1.06 0.67
CA ARG A 109 9.16 0.67 1.74
C ARG A 109 8.58 1.15 3.06
N PHE A 110 8.45 0.26 4.02
CA PHE A 110 7.93 0.55 5.35
C PHE A 110 8.50 -0.43 6.38
N GLY A 111 8.35 -0.09 7.65
CA GLY A 111 8.78 -0.91 8.78
C GLY A 111 9.79 -0.20 9.67
N VAL A 112 9.47 -0.12 10.98
CA VAL A 112 10.29 0.60 11.97
C VAL A 112 11.46 -0.26 12.44
N VAL A 113 11.24 -1.55 12.65
CA VAL A 113 12.25 -2.49 13.16
C VAL A 113 12.83 -3.32 12.02
N PHE A 114 11.97 -3.86 11.17
CA PHE A 114 12.35 -4.61 9.98
C PHE A 114 11.84 -3.84 8.76
N SER A 115 12.74 -3.28 7.97
CA SER A 115 12.37 -2.62 6.73
C SER A 115 11.93 -3.67 5.70
N MET A 116 10.71 -3.52 5.21
CA MET A 116 10.17 -4.33 4.12
C MET A 116 9.93 -3.44 2.90
N ALA A 117 10.35 -3.92 1.74
CA ALA A 117 10.05 -3.30 0.46
C ALA A 117 9.03 -4.16 -0.29
N TRP A 118 7.91 -3.56 -0.65
CA TRP A 118 6.89 -4.21 -1.45
C TRP A 118 6.79 -3.56 -2.82
N ASN A 119 6.99 -4.39 -3.85
CA ASN A 119 6.96 -3.98 -5.25
C ASN A 119 5.63 -4.37 -5.88
N LEU A 120 4.89 -3.39 -6.40
CA LEU A 120 3.67 -3.59 -7.15
C LEU A 120 3.87 -3.18 -8.62
N PRO A 121 4.15 -4.11 -9.54
CA PRO A 121 4.16 -3.82 -10.97
C PRO A 121 2.78 -3.35 -11.46
N PHE A 122 2.72 -2.41 -12.39
CA PHE A 122 1.45 -1.88 -12.91
C PHE A 122 0.54 -2.95 -13.52
N LYS A 123 1.11 -4.03 -14.06
CA LYS A 123 0.32 -5.19 -14.54
C LYS A 123 -0.54 -5.87 -13.47
N ARG A 124 -0.23 -5.69 -12.18
CA ARG A 124 -0.99 -6.22 -11.04
C ARG A 124 -1.92 -5.19 -10.41
N LEU A 125 -1.88 -3.95 -10.88
CA LEU A 125 -2.74 -2.88 -10.43
C LEU A 125 -4.03 -2.88 -11.27
N ALA A 126 -5.18 -3.10 -10.63
CA ALA A 126 -6.48 -3.07 -11.30
C ALA A 126 -7.09 -1.68 -11.30
N ALA A 127 -6.99 -0.97 -10.17
CA ALA A 127 -7.50 0.39 -10.00
C ALA A 127 -6.74 1.12 -8.88
N ALA A 128 -6.89 2.44 -8.83
CA ALA A 128 -6.41 3.27 -7.73
C ALA A 128 -7.51 4.23 -7.32
N ASP A 129 -7.91 4.21 -6.03
CA ASP A 129 -8.92 5.07 -5.46
C ASP A 129 -8.26 6.19 -4.67
N LEU A 130 -8.58 7.43 -5.00
CA LEU A 130 -8.10 8.61 -4.31
C LEU A 130 -9.10 9.06 -3.25
N VAL A 131 -8.62 9.31 -2.04
CA VAL A 131 -9.37 9.95 -0.95
C VAL A 131 -8.60 11.17 -0.48
N VAL A 132 -9.14 12.35 -0.75
CA VAL A 132 -8.59 13.63 -0.28
C VAL A 132 -9.23 13.97 1.07
N ARG A 133 -8.45 14.53 1.98
CA ARG A 133 -8.88 15.05 3.28
C ARG A 133 -8.72 16.57 3.33
N ASP A 134 -9.36 17.19 4.31
CA ASP A 134 -9.44 18.65 4.45
C ASP A 134 -8.07 19.34 4.69
N ASP A 135 -7.07 18.59 5.11
CA ASP A 135 -5.71 19.10 5.41
C ASP A 135 -4.73 19.04 4.18
N ASP A 136 -5.22 19.03 2.95
CA ASP A 136 -4.45 18.80 1.71
C ASP A 136 -3.67 17.47 1.67
N ASP A 137 -3.92 16.62 2.64
CA ASP A 137 -3.41 15.27 2.70
C ASP A 137 -4.42 14.26 2.14
N GLY A 138 -3.95 13.13 1.67
CA GLY A 138 -4.84 12.09 1.17
C GLY A 138 -4.26 10.70 1.21
N ASP A 139 -5.10 9.77 0.79
CA ASP A 139 -4.74 8.37 0.64
C ASP A 139 -5.00 7.93 -0.79
N ILE A 140 -4.10 7.16 -1.37
CA ILE A 140 -4.31 6.48 -2.65
C ILE A 140 -4.35 4.98 -2.36
N ALA A 141 -5.55 4.38 -2.42
CA ALA A 141 -5.74 2.97 -2.24
C ALA A 141 -5.50 2.23 -3.55
N LEU A 142 -4.63 1.22 -3.53
CA LEU A 142 -4.27 0.42 -4.70
C LEU A 142 -5.11 -0.85 -4.70
N GLU A 143 -5.93 -1.02 -5.72
CA GLU A 143 -6.69 -2.25 -5.93
C GLU A 143 -5.88 -3.21 -6.78
N LEU A 144 -5.71 -4.43 -6.26
CA LEU A 144 -4.92 -5.47 -6.91
C LEU A 144 -5.79 -6.31 -7.84
N THR A 145 -5.20 -6.86 -8.88
CA THR A 145 -5.85 -7.80 -9.78
C THR A 145 -6.34 -9.04 -9.03
N LYS A 146 -7.39 -9.68 -9.51
CA LYS A 146 -7.99 -10.88 -8.89
C LYS A 146 -6.95 -11.97 -8.66
N GLY A 147 -6.93 -12.51 -7.43
CA GLY A 147 -5.97 -13.53 -6.99
C GLY A 147 -4.86 -13.01 -6.06
N GLU A 148 -4.55 -11.74 -6.08
CA GLU A 148 -3.57 -11.12 -5.19
C GLU A 148 -4.23 -10.77 -3.86
N ARG A 149 -3.65 -11.25 -2.76
CA ARG A 149 -4.15 -10.94 -1.40
C ARG A 149 -3.02 -10.41 -0.54
N VAL A 150 -3.30 -9.31 0.12
CA VAL A 150 -2.37 -8.69 1.07
C VAL A 150 -2.91 -8.92 2.47
N ARG A 151 -2.04 -9.35 3.39
CA ARG A 151 -2.40 -9.50 4.79
C ARG A 151 -2.44 -8.14 5.46
N ARG A 152 -3.62 -7.73 5.97
CA ARG A 152 -3.86 -6.44 6.62
C ARG A 152 -2.85 -6.12 7.72
N LEU A 153 -2.49 -7.09 8.54
CA LEU A 153 -1.59 -6.92 9.67
C LEU A 153 -0.18 -6.51 9.23
N TYR A 154 0.35 -7.09 8.14
CA TYR A 154 1.69 -6.79 7.64
C TYR A 154 1.80 -5.39 7.02
N PHE A 155 0.70 -4.91 6.43
CA PHE A 155 0.67 -3.60 5.77
C PHE A 155 0.18 -2.48 6.67
N TRP A 156 -0.28 -2.79 7.88
CA TRP A 156 -0.72 -1.76 8.80
C TRP A 156 0.47 -0.87 9.24
N PRO A 157 0.35 0.46 9.23
CA PRO A 157 -0.83 1.30 8.99
C PRO A 157 -1.11 1.68 7.51
N HIS A 158 -0.39 1.10 6.53
CA HIS A 158 -0.43 1.43 5.10
C HIS A 158 -1.51 0.65 4.34
N VAL A 159 -2.69 0.49 4.95
CA VAL A 159 -3.87 -0.18 4.38
C VAL A 159 -5.00 0.81 4.26
N ALA A 160 -5.72 0.77 3.14
CA ALA A 160 -6.91 1.59 2.96
C ALA A 160 -7.97 1.28 4.04
N PRO A 161 -8.67 2.30 4.54
CA PRO A 161 -9.81 2.09 5.44
C PRO A 161 -10.87 1.25 4.72
N GLY A 162 -11.42 0.26 5.39
CA GLY A 162 -12.44 -0.61 4.81
C GLY A 162 -12.93 -1.68 5.76
N ARG A 163 -13.96 -2.41 5.34
CA ARG A 163 -14.57 -3.49 6.12
C ARG A 163 -13.56 -4.62 6.31
N TYR A 164 -13.47 -5.16 7.51
CA TYR A 164 -12.55 -6.25 7.88
C TYR A 164 -12.71 -7.51 7.01
N PHE A 165 -13.91 -7.74 6.46
CA PHE A 165 -14.23 -8.90 5.63
C PHE A 165 -13.87 -8.75 4.14
N LYS A 166 -13.44 -7.55 3.69
CA LYS A 166 -12.93 -7.35 2.32
C LYS A 166 -11.41 -7.56 2.28
N PRO A 167 -10.85 -8.01 1.15
CA PRO A 167 -9.41 -8.07 0.96
C PRO A 167 -8.77 -6.74 1.31
N ALA A 168 -7.64 -6.80 2.02
CA ALA A 168 -6.88 -5.60 2.36
C ALA A 168 -6.33 -4.98 1.08
N ARG A 169 -6.54 -3.68 0.90
CA ARG A 169 -5.96 -2.91 -0.20
C ARG A 169 -4.78 -2.11 0.34
N PRO A 170 -3.56 -2.32 -0.17
CA PRO A 170 -2.44 -1.46 0.20
C PRO A 170 -2.74 -0.02 -0.23
N ALA A 171 -2.24 0.93 0.52
CA ALA A 171 -2.51 2.34 0.25
C ALA A 171 -1.30 3.21 0.58
N LEU A 172 -1.03 4.17 -0.28
CA LEU A 172 -0.18 5.30 0.04
C LEU A 172 -0.99 6.20 0.98
N ARG A 173 -0.62 6.23 2.27
CA ARG A 173 -1.38 6.90 3.32
C ARG A 173 -0.78 8.24 3.68
N ALA A 174 -1.66 9.20 3.97
CA ALA A 174 -1.28 10.52 4.50
C ALA A 174 -0.21 11.23 3.64
N ILE A 175 -0.34 11.14 2.31
CA ILE A 175 0.55 11.82 1.38
C ILE A 175 0.12 13.26 1.17
N ALA A 176 1.09 14.16 1.06
CA ALA A 176 0.83 15.55 0.66
C ALA A 176 0.48 15.61 -0.84
N GLU A 177 -0.33 16.60 -1.21
CA GLU A 177 -0.75 16.84 -2.59
C GLU A 177 -1.30 15.60 -3.31
N PRO A 178 -2.28 14.91 -2.73
CA PRO A 178 -2.72 13.60 -3.21
C PRO A 178 -3.25 13.63 -4.64
N ASN A 179 -3.79 14.77 -5.10
CA ASN A 179 -4.25 14.96 -6.48
C ASN A 179 -3.08 14.93 -7.48
N ALA A 180 -1.98 15.62 -7.17
CA ALA A 180 -0.78 15.63 -8.01
C ALA A 180 -0.15 14.24 -8.11
N VAL A 181 -0.06 13.53 -6.97
CA VAL A 181 0.47 12.17 -6.90
C VAL A 181 -0.42 11.17 -7.66
N ALA A 182 -1.75 11.29 -7.52
CA ALA A 182 -2.70 10.47 -8.28
C ALA A 182 -2.61 10.73 -9.78
N GLY A 183 -2.44 11.99 -10.19
CA GLY A 183 -2.18 12.37 -11.59
C GLY A 183 -0.90 11.72 -12.11
N CYS A 184 0.21 11.82 -11.37
CA CYS A 184 1.48 11.17 -11.70
C CYS A 184 1.33 9.65 -11.85
N LEU A 185 0.64 8.99 -10.93
CA LEU A 185 0.38 7.55 -11.01
C LEU A 185 -0.45 7.18 -12.23
N LYS A 186 -1.54 7.94 -12.50
CA LYS A 186 -2.40 7.73 -13.67
C LYS A 186 -1.59 7.84 -14.98
N ASP A 187 -0.79 8.89 -15.12
CA ASP A 187 0.01 9.13 -16.32
C ASP A 187 1.07 8.03 -16.50
N ALA A 188 1.69 7.57 -15.41
CA ALA A 188 2.63 6.47 -15.43
C ALA A 188 1.98 5.16 -15.91
N VAL A 189 0.80 4.82 -15.39
CA VAL A 189 0.05 3.61 -15.77
C VAL A 189 -0.39 3.68 -17.24
N VAL A 190 -0.88 4.83 -17.71
CA VAL A 190 -1.30 5.02 -19.10
C VAL A 190 -0.12 4.86 -20.04
N ARG A 191 1.02 5.49 -19.75
CA ARG A 191 2.26 5.34 -20.57
C ARG A 191 2.73 3.89 -20.60
N TYR A 192 2.76 3.23 -19.46
CA TYR A 192 3.13 1.82 -19.37
C TYR A 192 2.22 0.93 -20.21
N ALA A 193 0.89 1.15 -20.18
CA ALA A 193 -0.06 0.42 -21.01
C ALA A 193 0.13 0.67 -22.52
N ALA A 194 0.42 1.90 -22.90
CA ALA A 194 0.73 2.26 -24.29
C ALA A 194 2.01 1.57 -24.78
N GLU A 195 3.08 1.57 -24.00
CA GLU A 195 4.33 0.86 -24.32
C GLU A 195 4.11 -0.64 -24.52
N GLN A 196 3.31 -1.26 -23.64
CA GLN A 196 2.99 -2.69 -23.75
C GLN A 196 2.17 -3.00 -25.01
N SER A 197 1.22 -2.17 -25.37
CA SER A 197 0.41 -2.35 -26.58
C SER A 197 1.26 -2.25 -27.87
N VAL A 198 2.20 -1.31 -27.90
CA VAL A 198 3.14 -1.16 -29.01
C VAL A 198 4.10 -2.35 -29.09
N ALA A 199 4.60 -2.83 -27.95
CA ALA A 199 5.48 -3.99 -27.91
C ALA A 199 4.79 -5.28 -28.40
N ILE A 200 3.50 -5.46 -28.08
CA ILE A 200 2.70 -6.59 -28.56
C ILE A 200 2.43 -6.48 -30.08
N ALA A 201 2.12 -5.26 -30.55
CA ALA A 201 1.86 -5.01 -31.99
C ALA A 201 3.12 -5.13 -32.85
N GLY A 202 4.30 -4.77 -32.29
CA GLY A 202 5.60 -4.83 -32.96
C GLY A 202 6.40 -6.14 -32.75
N GLY A 203 5.84 -7.09 -31.99
CA GLY A 203 6.47 -8.41 -31.82
C GLY A 203 6.69 -9.10 -33.17
N PRO A 204 7.70 -9.97 -33.29
CA PRO A 204 7.98 -10.65 -34.56
C PRO A 204 6.70 -11.39 -34.98
N ARG A 205 6.13 -10.93 -36.11
CA ARG A 205 5.09 -11.65 -36.80
C ARG A 205 5.61 -13.07 -36.98
N ALA A 206 4.99 -14.05 -36.35
CA ALA A 206 5.34 -15.43 -36.59
C ALA A 206 5.39 -15.58 -38.09
N VAL A 207 6.58 -15.77 -38.65
CA VAL A 207 6.74 -16.14 -40.04
C VAL A 207 5.97 -17.41 -40.14
N ALA A 208 4.81 -17.38 -40.81
CA ALA A 208 4.08 -18.56 -41.13
C ALA A 208 5.08 -19.45 -41.84
N ASN A 209 5.50 -20.51 -41.16
CA ASN A 209 6.40 -21.49 -41.71
C ASN A 209 5.55 -22.25 -42.74
N ASP A 210 5.65 -21.80 -44.00
CA ASP A 210 4.99 -22.39 -45.14
C ASP A 210 5.57 -23.78 -45.53
N ASN A 211 6.27 -24.40 -44.58
CA ASN A 211 6.64 -25.80 -44.62
C ASN A 211 5.56 -26.61 -43.89
N GLY A 212 4.35 -26.57 -44.43
CA GLY A 212 3.37 -27.59 -44.14
C GLY A 212 3.98 -28.94 -44.50
N PRO A 213 3.81 -30.00 -43.68
CA PRO A 213 4.28 -31.32 -44.03
C PRO A 213 3.64 -31.70 -45.38
N THR A 214 4.48 -31.90 -46.41
CA THR A 214 4.08 -32.52 -47.66
C THR A 214 3.55 -33.91 -47.30
N VAL A 215 2.22 -34.02 -47.24
CA VAL A 215 1.55 -35.31 -47.09
C VAL A 215 1.77 -36.06 -48.42
N ASP A 216 2.71 -36.98 -48.40
CA ASP A 216 2.93 -37.95 -49.46
C ASP A 216 1.64 -38.80 -49.60
N PRO A 217 0.93 -38.77 -50.74
CA PRO A 217 -0.29 -39.54 -50.91
C PRO A 217 0.08 -41.01 -51.10
N ARG A 218 0.30 -41.74 -50.03
CA ARG A 218 0.37 -43.19 -50.09
C ARG A 218 -1.03 -43.73 -50.30
N PRO A 219 -1.23 -44.64 -51.28
CA PRO A 219 -2.54 -45.21 -51.56
C PRO A 219 -3.01 -46.07 -50.39
N ILE A 220 -4.27 -45.83 -50.00
CA ILE A 220 -4.98 -46.62 -48.99
C ILE A 220 -5.05 -48.08 -49.53
N ARG A 221 -4.35 -48.99 -48.85
CA ARG A 221 -4.48 -50.42 -49.07
C ARG A 221 -5.84 -50.84 -48.53
N ASP A 222 -6.66 -51.35 -49.45
CA ASP A 222 -7.94 -51.98 -49.14
C ASP A 222 -7.76 -53.11 -48.12
N LEU A 223 -8.29 -52.93 -46.94
CA LEU A 223 -8.45 -53.97 -45.91
C LEU A 223 -9.85 -54.59 -46.00
N THR A 224 -10.21 -55.06 -47.21
CA THR A 224 -11.44 -55.86 -47.40
C THR A 224 -11.13 -57.17 -48.14
N ALA A 225 -10.37 -58.06 -47.53
CA ALA A 225 -10.30 -59.46 -47.94
C ALA A 225 -9.56 -60.26 -46.87
N GLU A 226 -10.21 -60.61 -45.78
CA GLU A 226 -9.92 -61.90 -45.09
C GLU A 226 -10.89 -62.12 -43.92
N THR A 227 -12.14 -62.48 -44.27
CA THR A 227 -13.04 -63.28 -43.41
C THR A 227 -13.83 -64.18 -44.27
N ALA A 228 -13.22 -65.32 -44.73
CA ALA A 228 -13.92 -66.54 -45.20
C ALA A 228 -12.91 -67.70 -45.23
N THR A 229 -12.83 -68.42 -44.14
CA THR A 229 -12.75 -69.88 -44.00
C THR A 229 -12.62 -70.23 -42.53
#